data_42b701495e119650979a1f2edee9a378
#
_entry.id   42b701495e119650979a1f2edee9a378
#
_cell.length_a   1.000
_cell.length_b   1.000
_cell.length_c   1.000
_cell.angle_alpha   90.00
_cell.angle_beta   90.00
_cell.angle_gamma   90.00
#
_symmetry.space_group_name_H-M   'P 1'
#
loop_
_entity.id
_entity.type
_entity.pdbx_description
1 polymer ?
#
loop_
_entity_poly.entity_id
_entity_poly.type
_entity_poly.pdbx_seq_one_letter_code
_entity_poly.pdbx_strand_id
1 'polypeptide(L)'
;MIIIQTTLDEEKKVKNLINLLIETNKIACGTFHKIQSSYKWKEKVVEDYEFEVSLYTKDTLMREVVDIVKQKHSYELPKITVLEPVFTLPEYENWVSDSTI
;
A
#
# COMPACT_ATOMS: atom_id res chain seq x y z
N MET A 1 8.84 -10.91 -4.35
CA MET A 1 7.67 -10.21 -3.77
C MET A 1 8.10 -8.90 -3.14
N ILE A 2 7.28 -7.89 -3.28
CA ILE A 2 7.46 -6.59 -2.63
C ILE A 2 6.22 -6.22 -1.84
N ILE A 3 6.39 -5.28 -0.92
CA ILE A 3 5.30 -4.71 -0.13
C ILE A 3 5.28 -3.21 -0.41
N ILE A 4 4.17 -2.72 -0.92
CA ILE A 4 3.99 -1.30 -1.17
C ILE A 4 3.17 -0.73 -0.03
N GLN A 5 3.72 0.25 0.67
CA GLN A 5 3.10 0.87 1.84
C GLN A 5 2.67 2.29 1.54
N THR A 6 1.48 2.64 2.00
CA THR A 6 0.98 4.00 1.96
C THR A 6 0.11 4.26 3.19
N THR A 7 -0.30 5.51 3.38
CA THR A 7 -1.27 5.87 4.42
C THR A 7 -2.44 6.60 3.78
N LEU A 8 -3.63 6.35 4.28
CA LEU A 8 -4.86 7.01 3.83
C LEU A 8 -5.67 7.49 5.04
N ASP A 9 -6.50 8.50 4.83
CA ASP A 9 -7.24 9.15 5.91
C ASP A 9 -8.57 8.50 6.26
N GLU A 10 -9.14 7.68 5.35
CA GLU A 10 -10.45 7.06 5.55
C GLU A 10 -10.42 5.58 5.23
N GLU A 11 -11.07 4.79 6.08
CA GLU A 11 -11.17 3.34 5.88
C GLU A 11 -11.83 2.98 4.55
N LYS A 12 -12.85 3.73 4.16
CA LYS A 12 -13.54 3.50 2.89
C LYS A 12 -12.60 3.61 1.69
N LYS A 13 -11.71 4.60 1.71
CA LYS A 13 -10.71 4.79 0.65
C LYS A 13 -9.74 3.63 0.60
N VAL A 14 -9.34 3.12 1.78
CA VAL A 14 -8.46 1.95 1.87
C VAL A 14 -9.11 0.74 1.22
N LYS A 15 -10.35 0.44 1.61
CA LYS A 15 -11.07 -0.72 1.08
C LYS A 15 -11.29 -0.62 -0.41
N ASN A 16 -11.63 0.56 -0.91
CA ASN A 16 -11.81 0.79 -2.34
C ASN A 16 -10.52 0.55 -3.11
N LEU A 17 -9.40 1.05 -2.61
CA LEU A 17 -8.10 0.86 -3.25
C LEU A 17 -7.70 -0.61 -3.29
N ILE A 18 -7.79 -1.30 -2.15
CA ILE A 18 -7.43 -2.71 -2.06
C ILE A 18 -8.30 -3.55 -2.99
N ASN A 19 -9.61 -3.33 -2.98
CA ASN A 19 -10.53 -4.09 -3.83
C ASN A 19 -10.24 -3.86 -5.32
N LEU A 20 -10.00 -2.63 -5.72
CA LEU A 20 -9.64 -2.31 -7.10
C LEU A 20 -8.39 -3.07 -7.54
N LEU A 21 -7.35 -3.06 -6.69
CA LEU A 21 -6.09 -3.70 -7.02
C LEU A 21 -6.18 -5.23 -7.03
N ILE A 22 -6.99 -5.81 -6.15
CA ILE A 22 -7.23 -7.27 -6.15
C ILE A 22 -8.04 -7.68 -7.38
N GLU A 23 -9.12 -6.96 -7.67
CA GLU A 23 -10.00 -7.30 -8.79
C GLU A 23 -9.30 -7.19 -10.14
N THR A 24 -8.30 -6.32 -10.25
CA THR A 24 -7.52 -6.16 -11.48
C THR A 24 -6.24 -7.00 -11.47
N ASN A 25 -6.08 -7.89 -10.51
CA ASN A 25 -4.93 -8.79 -10.37
C ASN A 25 -3.58 -8.07 -10.27
N LYS A 26 -3.59 -6.87 -9.69
CA LYS A 26 -2.37 -6.07 -9.49
C LYS A 26 -1.69 -6.37 -8.17
N ILE A 27 -2.46 -6.81 -7.18
CA ILE A 27 -1.93 -7.26 -5.89
C ILE A 27 -2.59 -8.59 -5.51
N ALA A 28 -1.89 -9.37 -4.70
CA ALA A 28 -2.44 -10.62 -4.19
C ALA A 28 -3.21 -10.41 -2.89
N CYS A 29 -2.74 -9.47 -2.07
CA CYS A 29 -3.28 -9.23 -0.74
C CYS A 29 -3.06 -7.78 -0.34
N GLY A 30 -4.01 -7.22 0.38
CA GLY A 30 -3.88 -5.91 1.00
C GLY A 30 -4.28 -6.02 2.46
N THR A 31 -3.49 -5.43 3.35
CA THR A 31 -3.79 -5.34 4.77
C THR A 31 -3.77 -3.89 5.21
N PHE A 32 -4.46 -3.56 6.28
CA PHE A 32 -4.40 -2.22 6.83
C PHE A 32 -4.74 -2.22 8.32
N HIS A 33 -4.27 -1.19 9.01
CA HIS A 33 -4.62 -0.95 10.40
C HIS A 33 -4.60 0.54 10.68
N LYS A 34 -5.35 0.93 11.70
CA LYS A 34 -5.40 2.33 12.14
C LYS A 34 -4.17 2.65 12.94
N ILE A 35 -3.54 3.78 12.63
CA ILE A 35 -2.37 4.26 13.33
C ILE A 35 -2.59 5.71 13.80
N GLN A 36 -1.77 6.13 14.75
CA GLN A 36 -1.67 7.52 15.15
C GLN A 36 -0.35 8.06 14.64
N SER A 37 -0.41 9.15 13.89
CA SER A 37 0.77 9.74 13.26
C SER A 37 1.06 11.11 13.87
N SER A 38 2.34 11.41 14.05
CA SER A 38 2.80 12.73 14.45
C SER A 38 3.88 13.15 13.47
N TYR A 39 3.73 14.32 12.88
CA TYR A 39 4.65 14.77 11.84
C TYR A 39 4.67 16.29 11.76
N LYS A 40 5.69 16.82 11.08
CA LYS A 40 5.81 18.26 10.86
C LYS A 40 5.28 18.58 9.47
N TRP A 41 4.33 19.49 9.41
CA TRP A 41 3.77 19.98 8.16
C TRP A 41 3.65 21.49 8.21
N LYS A 42 4.30 22.18 7.26
CA LYS A 42 4.32 23.65 7.19
C LYS A 42 4.71 24.28 8.54
N GLU A 43 5.79 23.76 9.13
CA GLU A 43 6.40 24.19 10.39
C GLU A 43 5.55 23.98 11.64
N LYS A 44 4.47 23.22 11.53
CA LYS A 44 3.63 22.87 12.68
C LYS A 44 3.70 21.37 12.92
N VAL A 45 3.62 20.98 14.18
CA VAL A 45 3.49 19.57 14.56
C VAL A 45 2.02 19.21 14.43
N VAL A 46 1.75 18.18 13.61
CA VAL A 46 0.41 17.67 13.38
C VAL A 46 0.32 16.29 13.99
N GLU A 47 -0.76 16.03 14.73
CA GLU A 47 -1.09 14.71 15.23
C GLU A 47 -2.40 14.28 14.59
N ASP A 48 -2.44 13.09 14.04
CA ASP A 48 -3.59 12.64 13.27
C ASP A 48 -3.75 11.13 13.35
N TYR A 49 -4.94 10.66 13.04
CA TYR A 49 -5.21 9.24 12.84
C TYR A 49 -5.23 8.96 11.35
N GLU A 50 -4.61 7.85 10.97
CA GLU A 50 -4.55 7.39 9.60
C GLU A 50 -4.71 5.89 9.55
N PHE A 51 -4.76 5.35 8.33
CA PHE A 51 -4.70 3.92 8.09
C PHE A 51 -3.43 3.62 7.32
N GLU A 52 -2.59 2.77 7.89
CA GLU A 52 -1.40 2.27 7.19
C GLU A 52 -1.80 1.05 6.38
N VAL A 53 -1.47 1.09 5.10
CA VAL A 53 -1.89 0.08 4.11
C VAL A 53 -0.66 -0.62 3.58
N SER A 54 -0.70 -1.95 3.55
CA SER A 54 0.37 -2.77 2.97
C SER A 54 -0.20 -3.59 1.83
N LEU A 55 0.41 -3.46 0.66
CA LEU A 55 -0.03 -4.09 -0.58
C LEU A 55 1.05 -5.06 -1.03
N TYR A 56 0.68 -6.34 -1.17
CA TYR A 56 1.61 -7.42 -1.47
C TYR A 56 1.48 -7.82 -2.93
N THR A 57 2.58 -7.70 -3.68
CA THR A 57 2.59 -8.01 -5.09
C THR A 57 3.96 -8.50 -5.55
N LYS A 58 4.07 -8.88 -6.79
CA LYS A 58 5.36 -9.29 -7.36
C LYS A 58 6.14 -8.09 -7.89
N ASP A 59 7.44 -8.25 -7.99
CA ASP A 59 8.38 -7.17 -8.31
C ASP A 59 8.05 -6.46 -9.63
N THR A 60 7.62 -7.22 -10.63
CA THR A 60 7.34 -6.67 -11.96
C THR A 60 6.16 -5.71 -12.00
N LEU A 61 5.29 -5.73 -10.98
CA LEU A 61 4.13 -4.85 -10.89
C LEU A 61 4.38 -3.59 -10.07
N MET A 62 5.60 -3.40 -9.55
CA MET A 62 5.91 -2.28 -8.66
C MET A 62 5.49 -0.92 -9.25
N ARG A 63 5.96 -0.60 -10.44
CA ARG A 63 5.71 0.69 -11.07
C ARG A 63 4.22 0.91 -11.29
N GLU A 64 3.55 -0.09 -11.81
CA GLU A 64 2.13 0.00 -12.12
C GLU A 64 1.28 0.24 -10.88
N VAL A 65 1.56 -0.50 -9.79
CA VAL A 65 0.83 -0.34 -8.53
C VAL A 65 1.14 1.00 -7.88
N VAL A 66 2.41 1.40 -7.85
CA VAL A 66 2.80 2.72 -7.31
C VAL A 66 2.08 3.84 -8.05
N ASP A 67 2.01 3.77 -9.38
CA ASP A 67 1.33 4.80 -10.18
C ASP A 67 -0.17 4.85 -9.87
N ILE A 68 -0.81 3.70 -9.70
CA ILE A 68 -2.24 3.64 -9.34
C ILE A 68 -2.47 4.22 -7.95
N VAL A 69 -1.65 3.85 -6.97
CA VAL A 69 -1.74 4.37 -5.61
C VAL A 69 -1.59 5.89 -5.61
N LYS A 70 -0.59 6.40 -6.32
CA LYS A 70 -0.34 7.84 -6.43
C LYS A 70 -1.54 8.55 -7.05
N GLN A 71 -2.09 8.00 -8.13
CA GLN A 71 -3.23 8.60 -8.83
C GLN A 71 -4.49 8.65 -7.96
N LYS A 72 -4.71 7.62 -7.14
CA LYS A 72 -5.90 7.51 -6.27
C LYS A 72 -5.73 8.22 -4.94
N HIS A 73 -4.53 8.68 -4.61
CA HIS A 73 -4.24 9.27 -3.31
C HIS A 73 -4.84 10.67 -3.19
N SER A 74 -5.37 10.97 -2.00
CA SER A 74 -6.00 12.27 -1.73
C SER A 74 -5.06 13.27 -1.04
N TYR A 75 -3.89 12.84 -0.59
CA TYR A 75 -2.93 13.72 0.07
C TYR A 75 -2.14 14.54 -0.94
N GLU A 76 -1.80 15.78 -0.54
CA GLU A 76 -0.90 16.61 -1.31
C GLU A 76 0.47 15.97 -1.45
N LEU A 77 0.97 15.38 -0.36
CA LEU A 77 2.23 14.65 -0.34
C LEU A 77 1.98 13.23 0.18
N PRO A 78 1.75 12.26 -0.70
CA PRO A 78 1.51 10.90 -0.25
C PRO A 78 2.80 10.20 0.16
N LYS A 79 2.71 9.40 1.23
CA LYS A 79 3.77 8.46 1.57
C LYS A 79 3.55 7.21 0.70
N ILE A 80 4.52 6.89 -0.13
CA ILE A 80 4.52 5.65 -0.90
C ILE A 80 5.91 5.06 -0.79
N THR A 81 6.03 3.91 -0.13
CA THR A 81 7.30 3.25 0.13
C THR A 81 7.23 1.81 -0.34
N VAL A 82 8.25 1.35 -1.02
CA VAL A 82 8.36 -0.04 -1.43
C VAL A 82 9.37 -0.74 -0.52
N LEU A 83 8.92 -1.83 0.11
CA LEU A 83 9.74 -2.65 0.99
C LEU A 83 10.08 -3.96 0.29
N GLU A 84 11.33 -4.37 0.34
CA GLU A 84 11.77 -5.67 -0.13
C GLU A 84 12.03 -6.57 1.08
N PRO A 85 11.22 -7.63 1.28
CA PRO A 85 11.47 -8.57 2.36
C PRO A 85 12.81 -9.28 2.16
N VAL A 86 13.59 -9.41 3.21
CA VAL A 86 14.83 -10.20 3.20
C VAL A 86 14.52 -11.68 3.00
N PHE A 87 13.38 -12.12 3.52
CA PHE A 87 12.90 -13.49 3.39
C PHE A 87 11.39 -13.52 3.35
N THR A 88 10.86 -14.37 2.51
CA THR A 88 9.44 -14.72 2.48
C THR A 88 9.37 -16.24 2.26
N LEU A 89 8.47 -16.90 2.97
CA LEU A 89 8.26 -18.33 2.76
C LEU A 89 7.96 -18.60 1.29
N PRO A 90 8.71 -19.49 0.61
CA PRO A 90 8.56 -19.69 -0.83
C PRO A 90 7.13 -20.00 -1.29
N GLU A 91 6.38 -20.77 -0.53
CA GLU A 91 4.99 -21.08 -0.86
C GLU A 91 4.10 -19.84 -0.89
N TYR A 92 4.34 -18.90 0.03
CA TYR A 92 3.61 -17.65 0.07
C TYR A 92 3.99 -16.75 -1.11
N GLU A 93 5.28 -16.65 -1.40
CA GLU A 93 5.79 -15.88 -2.53
C GLU A 93 5.23 -16.39 -3.86
N ASN A 94 5.15 -17.71 -4.01
CA ASN A 94 4.54 -18.34 -5.19
C ASN A 94 3.05 -18.00 -5.29
N TRP A 95 2.35 -18.03 -4.15
CA TRP A 95 0.94 -17.66 -4.14
C TRP A 95 0.72 -16.21 -4.57
N VAL A 96 1.58 -15.30 -4.11
CA VAL A 96 1.51 -13.88 -4.51
C VAL A 96 1.74 -13.75 -6.02
N SER A 97 2.75 -14.43 -6.54
CA SER A 97 3.05 -14.40 -7.98
C SER A 97 1.91 -14.95 -8.81
N ASP A 98 1.36 -16.10 -8.40
CA ASP A 98 0.28 -16.78 -9.13
C ASP A 98 -1.04 -16.01 -9.08
N SER A 99 -1.24 -15.18 -8.07
CA SER A 99 -2.46 -14.38 -7.88
C SER A 99 -2.42 -13.04 -8.63
N THR A 100 -1.32 -12.72 -9.29
CA THR A 100 -1.12 -11.45 -9.99
C THR A 100 -0.76 -11.67 -11.45
N ILE A 101 -0.94 -10.64 -12.26
CA ILE A 101 -0.66 -10.72 -13.71
C ILE A 101 0.79 -10.42 -14.11
#